data_55c1d56c3ad6a011fb96e1ff756ff91e
#
_entry.id   55c1d56c3ad6a011fb96e1ff756ff91e
#
_cell.length_a   1.000
_cell.length_b   1.000
_cell.length_c   1.000
_cell.angle_alpha   90.00
_cell.angle_beta   90.00
_cell.angle_gamma   90.00
#
_symmetry.space_group_name_H-M   'P 1'
#
loop_
_entity.id
_entity.type
_entity.pdbx_description
1 polymer ?
#
loop_
_entity_poly.entity_id
_entity_poly.type
_entity_poly.pdbx_seq_one_letter_code
_entity_poly.pdbx_strand_id
1 'polypeptide(L)'
;MRLDSQDDDKTDSTNTATLVGPEYAAFGSIGSYVKNPAIYRCPADKSAVTINGRVFPRVRSMAMNGYMGGSPGENHPEKVFWEFRTLSSLSVLGPSKAWVFIDEREDSINDGFFVVDAAARYAIIDYPASYHNGSGALSFADGHTEFHKWLEPTTTPVLQSGQRLASDSKPTLPNDRDMAWLVPRTTARH
;
A
#
# COMPACT_ATOMS: atom_id res chain seq x y z
N MET A 1 2.05 -9.48 6.81
CA MET A 1 1.23 -9.00 7.95
C MET A 1 -0.18 -8.81 7.42
N ARG A 2 -1.10 -9.68 7.77
CA ARG A 2 -2.52 -9.48 7.42
C ARG A 2 -3.11 -8.48 8.42
N LEU A 3 -3.53 -7.33 7.94
CA LEU A 3 -4.46 -6.47 8.65
C LEU A 3 -5.81 -6.68 8.00
N ASP A 4 -6.41 -7.85 8.26
CA ASP A 4 -7.63 -8.23 7.59
C ASP A 4 -8.80 -7.39 8.12
N SER A 5 -9.38 -6.60 7.24
CA SER A 5 -10.66 -5.93 7.51
C SER A 5 -11.83 -6.91 7.51
N GLN A 6 -11.58 -8.18 7.19
CA GLN A 6 -12.60 -9.23 7.15
C GLN A 6 -12.71 -9.99 8.47
N ASP A 7 -11.71 -9.88 9.35
CA ASP A 7 -11.86 -10.44 10.69
C ASP A 7 -12.89 -9.63 11.46
N ASP A 8 -13.90 -10.29 11.97
CA ASP A 8 -14.94 -9.73 12.84
C ASP A 8 -14.35 -9.00 14.06
N ASP A 9 -13.09 -9.28 14.37
CA ASP A 9 -12.35 -8.76 15.50
C ASP A 9 -11.77 -7.35 15.26
N LYS A 10 -11.37 -6.96 14.06
CA LYS A 10 -10.76 -5.66 13.71
C LYS A 10 -9.64 -5.18 14.64
N THR A 11 -9.15 -6.06 15.53
CA THR A 11 -8.16 -5.69 16.56
C THR A 11 -6.81 -5.34 15.95
N ASP A 12 -6.43 -5.99 14.86
CA ASP A 12 -5.19 -5.71 14.17
C ASP A 12 -5.14 -4.28 13.60
N SER A 13 -6.29 -3.74 13.23
CA SER A 13 -6.40 -2.35 12.78
C SER A 13 -6.06 -1.31 13.86
N THR A 14 -6.00 -1.72 15.13
CA THR A 14 -5.74 -0.84 16.29
C THR A 14 -4.51 -1.26 17.09
N ASN A 15 -3.90 -2.39 16.74
CA ASN A 15 -2.79 -3.00 17.49
C ASN A 15 -1.43 -2.50 16.94
N THR A 16 -0.79 -1.58 17.65
CA THR A 16 0.55 -1.09 17.28
C THR A 16 1.65 -2.13 17.42
N ALA A 17 1.46 -3.19 18.23
CA ALA A 17 2.45 -4.26 18.35
C ALA A 17 2.68 -4.97 17.00
N THR A 18 1.66 -5.09 16.17
CA THR A 18 1.79 -5.68 14.83
C THR A 18 2.75 -4.89 13.92
N LEU A 19 2.99 -3.62 14.22
CA LEU A 19 3.88 -2.73 13.46
C LEU A 19 5.31 -2.71 14.00
N VAL A 20 5.47 -2.66 15.33
CA VAL A 20 6.76 -2.43 15.98
C VAL A 20 7.12 -3.45 17.06
N GLY A 21 6.26 -4.43 17.31
CA GLY A 21 6.49 -5.47 18.31
C GLY A 21 7.71 -6.34 17.96
N PRO A 22 8.56 -6.66 18.95
CA PRO A 22 9.78 -7.44 18.75
C PRO A 22 9.48 -8.86 18.23
N GLU A 23 8.31 -9.41 18.54
CA GLU A 23 7.83 -10.71 18.08
C GLU A 23 7.70 -10.79 16.55
N TYR A 24 7.51 -9.66 15.88
CA TYR A 24 7.39 -9.60 14.43
C TYR A 24 8.72 -9.36 13.71
N ALA A 25 9.82 -9.12 14.43
CA ALA A 25 11.14 -8.88 13.84
C ALA A 25 11.63 -10.06 12.99
N ALA A 26 11.32 -11.30 13.40
CA ALA A 26 11.69 -12.52 12.67
C ALA A 26 10.99 -12.64 11.30
N PHE A 27 9.92 -11.91 11.07
CA PHE A 27 9.16 -11.90 9.82
C PHE A 27 9.55 -10.72 8.89
N GLY A 28 10.69 -10.09 9.12
CA GLY A 28 11.20 -8.99 8.31
C GLY A 28 10.53 -7.64 8.58
N SER A 29 9.86 -7.48 9.73
CA SER A 29 9.28 -6.20 10.11
C SER A 29 10.36 -5.12 10.27
N ILE A 30 10.14 -3.95 9.67
CA ILE A 30 11.00 -2.77 9.88
C ILE A 30 10.80 -2.12 11.26
N GLY A 31 9.82 -2.59 12.03
CA GLY A 31 9.47 -2.05 13.35
C GLY A 31 10.63 -2.06 14.34
N SER A 32 11.52 -3.07 14.26
CA SER A 32 12.73 -3.15 15.09
C SER A 32 13.69 -1.96 14.88
N TYR A 33 13.69 -1.37 13.70
CA TYR A 33 14.51 -0.21 13.36
C TYR A 33 13.81 1.12 13.69
N VAL A 34 12.52 1.17 13.47
CA VAL A 34 11.73 2.40 13.56
C VAL A 34 11.25 2.70 14.97
N LYS A 35 10.80 1.70 15.72
CA LYS A 35 10.32 1.78 17.12
C LYS A 35 9.12 2.72 17.37
N ASN A 36 8.73 3.54 16.40
CA ASN A 36 7.62 4.49 16.54
C ASN A 36 6.48 4.10 15.57
N PRO A 37 5.33 3.62 16.08
CA PRO A 37 4.22 3.21 15.24
C PRO A 37 3.57 4.37 14.47
N ALA A 38 3.75 5.62 14.89
CA ALA A 38 3.13 6.77 14.26
C ALA A 38 3.58 7.00 12.79
N ILE A 39 4.75 6.48 12.40
CA ILE A 39 5.22 6.61 11.01
C ILE A 39 4.40 5.80 10.00
N TYR A 40 3.66 4.80 10.48
CA TYR A 40 2.84 3.95 9.60
C TYR A 40 1.49 4.58 9.25
N ARG A 41 1.20 5.77 9.78
CA ARG A 41 -0.06 6.45 9.54
C ARG A 41 0.16 7.89 9.07
N CYS A 42 -0.52 8.23 7.98
CA CYS A 42 -0.60 9.62 7.52
C CYS A 42 -1.36 10.47 8.55
N PRO A 43 -0.84 11.63 8.97
CA PRO A 43 -1.56 12.53 9.89
C PRO A 43 -2.87 13.07 9.33
N ALA A 44 -3.03 13.09 8.01
CA ALA A 44 -4.27 13.49 7.35
C ALA A 44 -5.33 12.36 7.33
N ASP A 45 -4.93 11.12 7.59
CA ASP A 45 -5.87 10.00 7.71
C ASP A 45 -6.71 10.14 8.99
N LYS A 46 -8.02 10.26 8.82
CA LYS A 46 -9.03 10.34 9.90
C LYS A 46 -9.79 9.02 10.07
N SER A 47 -9.35 7.97 9.40
CA SER A 47 -10.01 6.69 9.43
C SER A 47 -10.05 6.09 10.84
N ALA A 48 -11.11 5.34 11.10
CA ALA A 48 -11.36 4.69 12.37
C ALA A 48 -12.08 3.37 12.16
N VAL A 49 -12.00 2.50 13.14
CA VAL A 49 -12.77 1.25 13.20
C VAL A 49 -13.62 1.21 14.46
N THR A 50 -14.79 0.59 14.36
CA THR A 50 -15.65 0.37 15.52
C THR A 50 -15.48 -1.07 16.02
N ILE A 51 -15.08 -1.20 17.29
CA ILE A 51 -14.90 -2.48 17.99
C ILE A 51 -15.78 -2.44 19.24
N ASN A 52 -16.71 -3.38 19.35
CA ASN A 52 -17.64 -3.47 20.49
C ASN A 52 -18.34 -2.12 20.81
N GLY A 53 -18.79 -1.41 19.77
CA GLY A 53 -19.48 -0.11 19.90
C GLY A 53 -18.57 1.09 20.23
N ARG A 54 -17.28 0.90 20.34
CA ARG A 54 -16.28 1.98 20.55
C ARG A 54 -15.50 2.26 19.28
N VAL A 55 -15.26 3.54 19.02
CA VAL A 55 -14.51 4.01 17.85
C VAL A 55 -13.02 4.16 18.22
N PHE A 56 -12.15 3.56 17.43
CA PHE A 56 -10.71 3.63 17.57
C PHE A 56 -10.06 4.10 16.27
N PRO A 57 -9.04 4.96 16.32
CA PRO A 57 -8.28 5.32 15.14
C PRO A 57 -7.51 4.11 14.62
N ARG A 58 -7.39 3.99 13.29
CA ARG A 58 -6.50 2.98 12.69
C ARG A 58 -5.05 3.32 13.01
N VAL A 59 -4.20 2.31 13.15
CA VAL A 59 -2.77 2.49 13.44
C VAL A 59 -1.92 2.63 12.18
N ARG A 60 -2.50 2.37 11.01
CA ARG A 60 -1.78 2.36 9.74
C ARG A 60 -2.64 2.91 8.60
N SER A 61 -2.04 3.69 7.73
CA SER A 61 -2.51 4.01 6.37
C SER A 61 -1.44 3.75 5.30
N MET A 62 -0.17 3.51 5.69
CA MET A 62 0.90 3.22 4.74
C MET A 62 0.93 1.73 4.39
N ALA A 63 1.05 1.43 3.10
CA ALA A 63 1.23 0.07 2.58
C ALA A 63 2.52 -0.04 1.77
N MET A 64 3.14 -1.21 1.76
CA MET A 64 4.38 -1.47 1.05
C MET A 64 4.09 -1.97 -0.37
N ASN A 65 4.89 -1.53 -1.33
CA ASN A 65 4.85 -2.06 -2.69
C ASN A 65 4.95 -3.58 -2.69
N GLY A 66 3.95 -4.25 -3.27
CA GLY A 66 3.85 -5.70 -3.29
C GLY A 66 5.02 -6.42 -4.00
N TYR A 67 5.84 -5.71 -4.77
CA TYR A 67 7.05 -6.25 -5.39
C TYR A 67 8.32 -6.03 -4.55
N MET A 68 8.22 -5.40 -3.38
CA MET A 68 9.34 -5.23 -2.44
C MET A 68 9.40 -6.40 -1.45
N GLY A 69 10.58 -6.99 -1.27
CA GLY A 69 10.82 -8.05 -0.30
C GLY A 69 10.40 -9.45 -0.73
N GLY A 70 9.80 -9.62 -1.90
CA GLY A 70 9.34 -10.92 -2.38
C GLY A 70 8.12 -11.40 -1.61
N SER A 71 6.97 -10.81 -1.84
CA SER A 71 5.71 -11.33 -1.31
C SER A 71 5.46 -12.75 -1.85
N PRO A 72 5.15 -13.73 -1.00
CA PRO A 72 4.75 -15.06 -1.44
C PRO A 72 3.33 -15.10 -2.01
N GLY A 73 2.77 -13.95 -2.41
CA GLY A 73 1.43 -13.83 -2.93
C GLY A 73 1.27 -14.47 -4.31
N GLU A 74 0.26 -15.30 -4.45
CA GLU A 74 -0.05 -16.10 -5.64
C GLU A 74 -0.37 -15.29 -6.90
N ASN A 75 -0.40 -13.97 -6.82
CA ASN A 75 -0.87 -13.08 -7.90
C ASN A 75 0.25 -12.38 -8.68
N HIS A 76 1.50 -12.57 -8.31
CA HIS A 76 2.61 -12.08 -9.12
C HIS A 76 3.06 -13.20 -10.06
N PRO A 77 2.93 -13.05 -11.37
CA PRO A 77 3.57 -13.97 -12.30
C PRO A 77 5.09 -13.81 -12.16
N GLU A 78 5.64 -14.51 -11.17
CA GLU A 78 7.04 -14.45 -10.68
C GLU A 78 8.11 -14.54 -11.78
N LYS A 79 7.70 -14.92 -12.98
CA LYS A 79 8.61 -15.13 -14.12
C LYS A 79 8.61 -13.98 -15.12
N VAL A 80 7.76 -12.97 -14.93
CA VAL A 80 7.61 -11.89 -15.91
C VAL A 80 8.06 -10.55 -15.35
N PHE A 81 7.93 -10.35 -14.03
CA PHE A 81 8.23 -9.09 -13.36
C PHE A 81 9.25 -9.27 -12.25
N TRP A 82 10.09 -8.25 -12.05
CA TRP A 82 11.07 -8.22 -10.98
C TRP A 82 10.43 -8.11 -9.61
N GLU A 83 10.87 -8.97 -8.67
CA GLU A 83 10.70 -8.79 -7.23
C GLU A 83 12.01 -8.27 -6.64
N PHE A 84 11.94 -7.18 -5.89
CA PHE A 84 13.10 -6.49 -5.35
C PHE A 84 13.44 -7.02 -3.95
N ARG A 85 14.31 -8.01 -3.88
CA ARG A 85 14.75 -8.64 -2.62
C ARG A 85 16.03 -8.03 -2.05
N THR A 86 16.75 -7.23 -2.83
CA THR A 86 18.01 -6.58 -2.47
C THR A 86 18.05 -5.17 -3.05
N LEU A 87 18.85 -4.29 -2.45
CA LEU A 87 19.09 -2.95 -3.01
C LEU A 87 19.67 -3.00 -4.43
N SER A 88 20.50 -4.00 -4.72
CA SER A 88 21.09 -4.15 -6.06
C SER A 88 20.05 -4.48 -7.12
N SER A 89 18.98 -5.21 -6.78
CA SER A 89 17.91 -5.50 -7.74
C SER A 89 17.12 -4.27 -8.16
N LEU A 90 17.12 -3.21 -7.35
CA LEU A 90 16.48 -1.94 -7.70
C LEU A 90 17.17 -1.18 -8.85
N SER A 91 18.37 -1.60 -9.25
CA SER A 91 19.08 -0.97 -10.38
C SER A 91 18.30 -1.01 -11.69
N VAL A 92 17.40 -1.97 -11.88
CA VAL A 92 16.56 -2.08 -13.09
C VAL A 92 15.56 -0.93 -13.23
N LEU A 93 15.06 -0.38 -12.12
CA LEU A 93 14.20 0.82 -12.12
C LEU A 93 14.98 2.10 -11.86
N GLY A 94 16.05 1.99 -11.09
CA GLY A 94 16.70 3.09 -10.40
C GLY A 94 15.98 3.41 -9.07
N PRO A 95 16.73 3.52 -7.95
CA PRO A 95 16.16 3.74 -6.61
C PRO A 95 15.25 4.96 -6.50
N SER A 96 15.52 6.02 -7.26
CA SER A 96 14.71 7.25 -7.29
C SER A 96 13.37 7.11 -8.03
N LYS A 97 13.14 6.00 -8.73
CA LYS A 97 11.86 5.71 -9.37
C LYS A 97 11.10 4.61 -8.66
N ALA A 98 11.79 3.76 -7.91
CA ALA A 98 11.19 2.63 -7.20
C ALA A 98 10.52 3.11 -5.91
N TRP A 99 9.21 3.25 -5.90
CA TRP A 99 8.50 3.56 -4.66
C TRP A 99 8.45 2.33 -3.73
N VAL A 100 8.55 2.57 -2.43
CA VAL A 100 8.59 1.54 -1.40
C VAL A 100 7.29 1.53 -0.59
N PHE A 101 6.83 2.70 -0.14
CA PHE A 101 5.58 2.85 0.59
C PHE A 101 4.68 3.87 -0.09
N ILE A 102 3.39 3.63 0.01
CA ILE A 102 2.33 4.50 -0.48
C ILE A 102 1.26 4.66 0.60
N ASP A 103 0.65 5.84 0.64
CA ASP A 103 -0.53 6.07 1.49
C ASP A 103 -1.75 5.41 0.85
N GLU A 104 -2.38 4.50 1.58
CA GLU A 104 -3.52 3.70 1.14
C GLU A 104 -4.79 4.18 1.82
N ARG A 105 -5.89 4.24 1.08
CA ARG A 105 -7.17 4.73 1.63
C ARG A 105 -7.85 3.65 2.49
N GLU A 106 -8.64 4.12 3.47
CA GLU A 106 -9.23 3.28 4.52
C GLU A 106 -10.14 2.14 4.03
N ASP A 107 -10.83 2.32 2.91
CA ASP A 107 -11.73 1.33 2.33
C ASP A 107 -11.04 0.36 1.38
N SER A 108 -9.74 0.54 1.14
CA SER A 108 -8.86 -0.37 0.40
C SER A 108 -8.03 -1.26 1.31
N ILE A 109 -7.59 -0.75 2.46
CA ILE A 109 -6.69 -1.45 3.38
C ILE A 109 -7.22 -2.84 3.74
N ASN A 110 -6.47 -3.87 3.37
CA ASN A 110 -6.75 -5.27 3.70
C ASN A 110 -5.55 -5.97 4.36
N ASP A 111 -4.33 -5.64 3.95
CA ASP A 111 -3.09 -6.18 4.49
C ASP A 111 -1.98 -5.11 4.47
N GLY A 112 -0.71 -5.52 4.58
CA GLY A 112 0.43 -4.58 4.60
C GLY A 112 1.00 -4.21 3.25
N PHE A 113 0.46 -4.77 2.17
CA PHE A 113 0.94 -4.55 0.81
C PHE A 113 -0.03 -3.68 0.01
N PHE A 114 0.54 -2.98 -0.96
CA PHE A 114 -0.21 -2.29 -2.00
C PHE A 114 0.07 -2.98 -3.33
N VAL A 115 -0.95 -3.61 -3.87
CA VAL A 115 -0.84 -4.41 -5.09
C VAL A 115 -1.20 -3.58 -6.30
N VAL A 116 -0.25 -3.51 -7.25
CA VAL A 116 -0.45 -2.93 -8.58
C VAL A 116 -0.39 -4.05 -9.59
N ASP A 117 -1.42 -4.21 -10.40
CA ASP A 117 -1.40 -5.18 -11.50
C ASP A 117 -0.54 -4.66 -12.66
N ALA A 118 0.75 -5.05 -12.63
CA ALA A 118 1.69 -4.66 -13.66
C ALA A 118 1.46 -5.39 -15.00
N ALA A 119 0.73 -6.50 -15.01
CA ALA A 119 0.42 -7.28 -16.20
C ALA A 119 -0.79 -6.69 -16.93
N ALA A 120 -1.87 -6.45 -16.21
CA ALA A 120 -3.09 -5.86 -16.74
C ALA A 120 -3.09 -4.36 -16.43
N ARG A 121 -2.34 -3.57 -17.18
CA ARG A 121 -2.12 -2.12 -17.01
C ARG A 121 -3.38 -1.27 -16.84
N TYR A 122 -4.55 -1.87 -16.92
CA TYR A 122 -5.86 -1.25 -16.85
C TYR A 122 -6.70 -1.79 -15.70
N ALA A 123 -6.06 -2.33 -14.66
CA ALA A 123 -6.77 -2.79 -13.48
C ALA A 123 -6.13 -2.21 -12.22
N ILE A 124 -6.98 -1.72 -11.32
CA ILE A 124 -6.59 -1.28 -10.00
C ILE A 124 -7.07 -2.32 -8.98
N ILE A 125 -6.19 -2.70 -8.07
CA ILE A 125 -6.47 -3.68 -7.01
C ILE A 125 -6.60 -2.94 -5.69
N ASP A 126 -5.55 -2.24 -5.28
CA ASP A 126 -5.55 -1.40 -4.10
C ASP A 126 -5.59 0.08 -4.49
N TYR A 127 -6.29 0.87 -3.69
CA TYR A 127 -6.55 2.27 -3.99
C TYR A 127 -5.69 3.19 -3.14
N PRO A 128 -4.95 4.11 -3.76
CA PRO A 128 -4.13 5.07 -3.01
C PRO A 128 -5.02 6.08 -2.29
N ALA A 129 -4.52 6.57 -1.16
CA ALA A 129 -5.14 7.69 -0.48
C ALA A 129 -5.09 8.98 -1.32
N SER A 130 -6.04 9.85 -1.08
CA SER A 130 -6.16 11.16 -1.75
C SER A 130 -6.32 12.31 -0.74
N TYR A 131 -5.81 12.10 0.48
CA TYR A 131 -6.03 13.01 1.63
C TYR A 131 -5.37 14.38 1.47
N HIS A 132 -4.38 14.51 0.60
CA HIS A 132 -3.63 15.74 0.35
C HIS A 132 -4.13 16.45 -0.91
N ASN A 133 -5.36 16.95 -0.87
CA ASN A 133 -6.01 17.63 -1.99
C ASN A 133 -6.03 16.78 -3.27
N GLY A 134 -6.42 15.51 -3.13
CA GLY A 134 -6.47 14.54 -4.22
C GLY A 134 -5.11 13.92 -4.55
N SER A 135 -4.12 14.06 -3.67
CA SER A 135 -2.80 13.44 -3.80
C SER A 135 -2.59 12.37 -2.72
N GLY A 136 -1.80 11.35 -3.03
CA GLY A 136 -1.25 10.40 -2.09
C GLY A 136 0.23 10.64 -1.85
N ALA A 137 0.73 10.26 -0.68
CA ALA A 137 2.15 10.32 -0.34
C ALA A 137 2.84 9.01 -0.73
N LEU A 138 4.03 9.11 -1.31
CA LEU A 138 4.90 7.98 -1.62
C LEU A 138 6.31 8.21 -1.08
N SER A 139 6.97 7.13 -0.64
CA SER A 139 8.40 7.13 -0.36
C SER A 139 9.12 6.24 -1.36
N PHE A 140 10.36 6.60 -1.71
CA PHE A 140 11.16 5.93 -2.72
C PHE A 140 12.39 5.27 -2.12
N ALA A 141 12.99 4.35 -2.86
CA ALA A 141 14.09 3.54 -2.38
C ALA A 141 15.42 4.30 -2.18
N ASP A 142 15.54 5.51 -2.71
CA ASP A 142 16.64 6.44 -2.42
C ASP A 142 16.41 7.33 -1.19
N GLY A 143 15.24 7.19 -0.54
CA GLY A 143 14.86 7.89 0.67
C GLY A 143 14.10 9.20 0.46
N HIS A 144 13.88 9.65 -0.79
CA HIS A 144 13.02 10.81 -0.99
C HIS A 144 11.53 10.47 -0.87
N THR A 145 10.72 11.49 -0.70
CA THR A 145 9.25 11.39 -0.66
C THR A 145 8.62 12.40 -1.59
N GLU A 146 7.46 12.04 -2.18
CA GLU A 146 6.69 12.99 -2.97
C GLU A 146 5.18 12.81 -2.74
N PHE A 147 4.42 13.85 -3.08
CA PHE A 147 2.97 13.76 -3.23
C PHE A 147 2.63 13.66 -4.70
N HIS A 148 1.98 12.56 -5.07
CA HIS A 148 1.48 12.39 -6.44
C HIS A 148 0.00 12.73 -6.51
N LYS A 149 -0.36 13.64 -7.43
CA LYS A 149 -1.75 14.05 -7.69
C LYS A 149 -2.42 13.00 -8.57
N TRP A 150 -3.45 12.34 -8.04
CA TRP A 150 -4.28 11.44 -8.83
C TRP A 150 -5.20 12.22 -9.76
N LEU A 151 -5.31 11.77 -10.98
CA LEU A 151 -5.99 12.50 -12.06
C LEU A 151 -7.25 11.78 -12.55
N GLU A 152 -7.33 10.47 -12.34
CA GLU A 152 -8.41 9.66 -12.86
C GLU A 152 -9.45 9.33 -11.78
N PRO A 153 -10.75 9.43 -12.12
CA PRO A 153 -11.80 9.10 -11.16
C PRO A 153 -11.83 7.61 -10.79
N THR A 154 -11.25 6.75 -11.63
CA THR A 154 -11.08 5.32 -11.37
C THR A 154 -10.08 5.07 -10.24
N THR A 155 -9.06 5.92 -10.08
CA THR A 155 -8.07 5.86 -9.00
C THR A 155 -8.61 6.41 -7.69
N THR A 156 -9.51 7.40 -7.76
CA THR A 156 -10.09 8.06 -6.60
C THR A 156 -11.62 7.97 -6.57
N PRO A 157 -12.21 6.77 -6.57
CA PRO A 157 -13.65 6.62 -6.44
C PRO A 157 -14.15 7.20 -5.11
N VAL A 158 -15.45 7.46 -5.01
CA VAL A 158 -16.07 7.98 -3.79
C VAL A 158 -15.71 7.08 -2.60
N LEU A 159 -15.23 7.71 -1.52
CA LEU A 159 -14.82 7.00 -0.30
C LEU A 159 -16.04 6.34 0.36
N GLN A 160 -15.92 5.07 0.67
CA GLN A 160 -16.94 4.28 1.35
C GLN A 160 -16.52 4.01 2.80
N SER A 161 -16.60 5.04 3.65
CA SER A 161 -16.16 4.93 5.03
C SER A 161 -16.87 3.79 5.78
N GLY A 162 -16.09 2.95 6.47
CA GLY A 162 -16.59 1.80 7.21
C GLY A 162 -16.98 0.59 6.34
N GLN A 163 -16.84 0.68 5.03
CA GLN A 163 -17.02 -0.42 4.09
C GLN A 163 -15.69 -0.72 3.41
N ARG A 164 -15.53 -1.92 2.91
CA ARG A 164 -14.40 -2.28 2.08
C ARG A 164 -14.79 -2.16 0.61
N LEU A 165 -13.95 -1.49 -0.18
CA LEU A 165 -14.01 -1.64 -1.63
C LEU A 165 -13.73 -3.11 -1.96
N ALA A 166 -14.53 -3.68 -2.86
CA ALA A 166 -14.27 -5.05 -3.31
C ALA A 166 -12.85 -5.14 -3.85
N SER A 167 -12.09 -6.12 -3.36
CA SER A 167 -10.71 -6.40 -3.79
C SER A 167 -10.62 -6.97 -5.21
N ASP A 168 -11.71 -6.93 -5.95
CA ASP A 168 -11.72 -7.36 -7.33
C ASP A 168 -10.99 -6.34 -8.18
N SER A 169 -10.06 -6.83 -8.99
CA SER A 169 -9.40 -6.02 -10.01
C SER A 169 -10.43 -5.21 -10.80
N LYS A 170 -10.41 -3.90 -10.64
CA LYS A 170 -11.33 -3.01 -11.33
C LYS A 170 -10.66 -2.51 -12.62
N PRO A 171 -11.29 -2.68 -13.78
CA PRO A 171 -10.75 -2.10 -14.99
C PRO A 171 -10.70 -0.58 -14.86
N THR A 172 -9.57 -0.02 -15.26
CA THR A 172 -9.40 1.43 -15.39
C THR A 172 -9.71 1.88 -16.82
N LEU A 173 -9.64 3.18 -17.06
CA LEU A 173 -9.84 3.70 -18.40
C LEU A 173 -8.65 3.33 -19.31
N PRO A 174 -8.89 3.08 -20.61
CA PRO A 174 -7.80 3.04 -21.57
C PRO A 174 -6.98 4.34 -21.48
N ASN A 175 -5.64 4.22 -21.45
CA ASN A 175 -4.73 5.35 -21.25
C ASN A 175 -4.85 6.07 -19.89
N ASP A 176 -5.21 5.34 -18.84
CA ASP A 176 -5.22 5.82 -17.48
C ASP A 176 -3.86 6.44 -17.11
N ARG A 177 -3.87 7.75 -16.80
CA ARG A 177 -2.64 8.52 -16.55
C ARG A 177 -1.99 8.14 -15.23
N ASP A 178 -2.80 7.76 -14.24
CA ASP A 178 -2.31 7.34 -12.92
C ASP A 178 -1.60 5.99 -13.02
N MET A 179 -2.21 5.03 -13.73
CA MET A 179 -1.57 3.73 -13.97
C MET A 179 -0.34 3.86 -14.89
N ALA A 180 -0.38 4.73 -15.89
CA ALA A 180 0.78 5.02 -16.72
C ALA A 180 1.95 5.61 -15.93
N TRP A 181 1.68 6.33 -14.83
CA TRP A 181 2.70 6.86 -13.94
C TRP A 181 3.15 5.82 -12.90
N LEU A 182 2.20 5.09 -12.29
CA LEU A 182 2.46 4.20 -11.15
C LEU A 182 3.14 2.90 -11.56
N VAL A 183 2.62 2.21 -12.60
CA VAL A 183 3.09 0.88 -13.02
C VAL A 183 4.60 0.84 -13.32
N PRO A 184 5.19 1.76 -14.12
CA PRO A 184 6.62 1.75 -14.41
C PRO A 184 7.52 2.05 -13.21
N ARG A 185 6.94 2.48 -12.09
CA ARG A 185 7.62 2.77 -10.81
C ARG A 185 7.43 1.66 -9.78
N THR A 186 6.52 0.73 -10.06
CA THR A 186 6.20 -0.39 -9.19
C THR A 186 7.15 -1.57 -9.40
N THR A 187 7.38 -1.95 -10.64
CA THR A 187 8.27 -3.05 -11.04
C THR A 187 8.68 -2.91 -12.51
N ALA A 188 9.57 -3.79 -12.98
CA ALA A 188 9.98 -3.91 -14.38
C ALA A 188 9.77 -5.34 -14.88
N ARG A 189 9.64 -5.51 -16.18
CA ARG A 189 9.70 -6.85 -16.81
C ARG A 189 11.13 -7.37 -16.85
N HIS A 190 11.27 -8.70 -16.74
CA HIS A 190 12.53 -9.38 -17.02
C HIS A 190 12.95 -9.24 -18.47
#